data_91870b8f9b0ce39a75bd116533e9f55f
#
_entry.id   91870b8f9b0ce39a75bd116533e9f55f
#
_cell.length_a   1.000
_cell.length_b   1.000
_cell.length_c   1.000
_cell.angle_alpha   90.00
_cell.angle_beta   90.00
_cell.angle_gamma   90.00
#
_symmetry.space_group_name_H-M   'P 1'
#
loop_
_entity.id
_entity.type
_entity.pdbx_description
1 polymer ?
#
loop_
_entity_poly.entity_id
_entity_poly.type
_entity_poly.pdbx_seq_one_letter_code
_entity_poly.pdbx_strand_id
1 'polypeptide(L)'
;FHPSAGAVIDHHLTNQISNSDVLDLWRPTMSAARIAHSIVKTQHNLDDLEEFIEWVDRLDGGGISKEDFLSDHPIVTLSRSVDARESPSTALWVAKSISKGVTIEEILNNPIVDKFVQKKSHESKTIDHIINSTLRIENRLAIVRFDGTGTRTGGYRITASVGDSCDACIIIHGDEKGSVSGKIPPLGASFY
;
A
#
# COMPACT_ATOMS: atom_id res chain seq x y z
N PHE A 1 -0.53 11.67 16.11
CA PHE A 1 0.56 10.97 16.80
C PHE A 1 0.10 10.41 18.15
N HIS A 2 0.76 9.35 18.63
CA HIS A 2 0.49 8.85 19.97
C HIS A 2 1.04 9.85 21.00
N PRO A 3 0.25 10.23 22.05
CA PRO A 3 0.67 11.24 23.03
C PRO A 3 2.00 10.92 23.77
N SER A 4 2.36 9.62 23.84
CA SER A 4 3.59 9.15 24.49
C SER A 4 4.75 8.91 23.52
N ALA A 5 4.67 9.38 22.27
CA ALA A 5 5.76 9.22 21.31
C ALA A 5 6.94 10.10 21.73
N GLY A 6 8.10 9.49 21.94
CA GLY A 6 9.36 10.23 22.21
C GLY A 6 10.06 10.68 20.92
N ALA A 7 9.76 10.03 19.79
CA ALA A 7 10.27 10.39 18.47
C ALA A 7 9.23 10.08 17.39
N VAL A 8 9.26 10.84 16.31
CA VAL A 8 8.43 10.63 15.12
C VAL A 8 9.33 10.68 13.89
N ILE A 9 9.17 9.70 13.00
CA ILE A 9 9.82 9.67 11.69
C ILE A 9 8.70 9.79 10.66
N ASP A 10 8.72 10.86 9.86
CA ASP A 10 7.67 11.09 8.85
C ASP A 10 8.24 11.87 7.64
N HIS A 11 7.61 11.68 6.48
CA HIS A 11 7.92 12.37 5.24
C HIS A 11 6.73 13.17 4.67
N HIS A 12 5.52 13.01 5.24
CA HIS A 12 4.33 13.73 4.77
C HIS A 12 4.38 15.20 5.14
N LEU A 13 4.16 16.07 4.17
CA LEU A 13 4.18 17.53 4.36
C LEU A 13 3.17 18.02 5.42
N THR A 14 2.04 17.33 5.54
CA THR A 14 0.97 17.67 6.48
C THR A 14 1.29 17.30 7.93
N ASN A 15 2.32 16.52 8.15
CA ASN A 15 2.66 15.95 9.47
C ASN A 15 3.92 16.57 10.08
N GLN A 16 4.39 17.69 9.55
CA GLN A 16 5.47 18.45 10.21
C GLN A 16 5.03 18.88 11.61
N ILE A 17 5.80 18.47 12.61
CA ILE A 17 5.52 18.78 14.00
C ILE A 17 6.29 20.05 14.37
N SER A 18 5.59 21.00 15.02
CA SER A 18 6.23 22.18 15.62
C SER A 18 6.42 22.05 17.14
N ASN A 19 6.31 20.83 17.70
CA ASN A 19 6.41 20.59 19.13
C ASN A 19 7.84 20.25 19.55
N SER A 20 8.41 21.03 20.47
CA SER A 20 9.79 20.86 20.97
C SER A 20 10.01 19.64 21.87
N ASP A 21 8.94 19.00 22.36
CA ASP A 21 9.03 17.89 23.33
C ASP A 21 9.17 16.52 22.66
N VAL A 22 9.08 16.45 21.32
CA VAL A 22 9.20 15.22 20.53
C VAL A 22 10.36 15.36 19.56
N LEU A 23 11.22 14.35 19.50
CA LEU A 23 12.26 14.29 18.47
C LEU A 23 11.59 14.11 17.10
N ASP A 24 11.52 15.19 16.32
CA ASP A 24 10.97 15.21 14.98
C ASP A 24 12.05 14.93 13.94
N LEU A 25 11.97 13.79 13.30
CA LEU A 25 12.86 13.36 12.24
C LEU A 25 12.17 13.47 10.86
N TRP A 26 11.40 14.52 10.66
CA TRP A 26 10.79 14.81 9.37
C TRP A 26 11.85 15.18 8.32
N ARG A 27 11.73 14.61 7.12
CA ARG A 27 12.56 14.93 5.94
C ARG A 27 11.70 14.82 4.68
N PRO A 28 11.94 15.67 3.66
CA PRO A 28 11.26 15.59 2.36
C PRO A 28 11.86 14.46 1.52
N THR A 29 11.61 13.23 1.91
CA THR A 29 12.06 12.00 1.23
C THR A 29 10.87 11.25 0.65
N MET A 30 11.12 10.21 -0.15
CA MET A 30 10.08 9.41 -0.77
C MET A 30 9.36 8.49 0.22
N SER A 31 10.01 8.15 1.35
CA SER A 31 9.41 7.30 2.39
C SER A 31 10.00 7.60 3.78
N ALA A 32 9.24 7.29 4.83
CA ALA A 32 9.75 7.30 6.21
C ALA A 32 10.83 6.21 6.42
N ALA A 33 10.76 5.11 5.67
CA ALA A 33 11.78 4.06 5.69
C ALA A 33 13.15 4.58 5.22
N ARG A 34 13.20 5.45 4.21
CA ARG A 34 14.42 6.12 3.73
C ARG A 34 15.06 6.96 4.84
N ILE A 35 14.28 7.67 5.63
CA ILE A 35 14.78 8.46 6.76
C ILE A 35 15.41 7.53 7.81
N ALA A 36 14.68 6.49 8.22
CA ALA A 36 15.17 5.53 9.19
C ALA A 36 16.46 4.84 8.70
N HIS A 37 16.48 4.39 7.44
CA HIS A 37 17.66 3.78 6.81
C HIS A 37 18.87 4.72 6.86
N SER A 38 18.70 5.99 6.44
CA SER A 38 19.80 6.96 6.41
C SER A 38 20.39 7.24 7.79
N ILE A 39 19.59 7.19 8.84
CA ILE A 39 20.05 7.38 10.22
C ILE A 39 20.81 6.14 10.71
N VAL A 40 20.23 4.96 10.54
CA VAL A 40 20.81 3.72 11.06
C VAL A 40 22.06 3.30 10.27
N LYS A 41 22.14 3.61 8.97
CA LYS A 41 23.30 3.36 8.09
C LYS A 41 24.57 4.05 8.59
N THR A 42 24.46 5.11 9.39
CA THR A 42 25.64 5.78 9.99
C THR A 42 26.36 4.91 11.03
N GLN A 43 25.68 3.90 11.59
CA GLN A 43 26.20 3.05 12.67
C GLN A 43 26.27 1.57 12.28
N HIS A 44 25.57 1.16 11.22
CA HIS A 44 25.46 -0.22 10.77
C HIS A 44 25.62 -0.30 9.26
N ASN A 45 26.22 -1.39 8.76
CA ASN A 45 26.19 -1.66 7.33
C ASN A 45 24.78 -2.17 6.96
N LEU A 46 24.08 -1.43 6.08
CA LEU A 46 22.75 -1.72 5.58
C LEU A 46 22.72 -1.77 4.04
N ASP A 47 23.89 -1.99 3.39
CA ASP A 47 23.99 -1.97 1.93
C ASP A 47 23.10 -3.04 1.29
N ASP A 48 22.92 -4.19 1.93
CA ASP A 48 22.04 -5.26 1.49
C ASP A 48 20.53 -4.87 1.51
N LEU A 49 20.17 -3.79 2.19
CA LEU A 49 18.79 -3.29 2.23
C LEU A 49 18.53 -2.15 1.23
N GLU A 50 19.53 -1.67 0.51
CA GLU A 50 19.37 -0.48 -0.35
C GLU A 50 18.31 -0.73 -1.43
N GLU A 51 18.38 -1.86 -2.14
CA GLU A 51 17.37 -2.22 -3.15
C GLU A 51 15.97 -2.34 -2.54
N PHE A 52 15.84 -2.93 -1.35
CA PHE A 52 14.56 -3.02 -0.65
C PHE A 52 13.99 -1.63 -0.33
N ILE A 53 14.84 -0.72 0.15
CA ILE A 53 14.44 0.67 0.45
C ILE A 53 14.06 1.43 -0.82
N GLU A 54 14.73 1.22 -1.95
CA GLU A 54 14.35 1.82 -3.24
C GLU A 54 12.94 1.39 -3.67
N TRP A 55 12.58 0.13 -3.48
CA TRP A 55 11.22 -0.34 -3.75
C TRP A 55 10.20 0.26 -2.80
N VAL A 56 10.54 0.39 -1.50
CA VAL A 56 9.68 1.06 -0.53
C VAL A 56 9.46 2.52 -0.92
N ASP A 57 10.50 3.23 -1.36
CA ASP A 57 10.41 4.60 -1.84
C ASP A 57 9.44 4.75 -3.02
N ARG A 58 9.51 3.83 -4.00
CA ARG A 58 8.60 3.85 -5.16
C ARG A 58 7.16 3.57 -4.74
N LEU A 59 6.95 2.62 -3.83
CA LEU A 59 5.61 2.24 -3.35
C LEU A 59 4.95 3.33 -2.50
N ASP A 60 5.71 3.96 -1.59
CA ASP A 60 5.20 4.94 -0.63
C ASP A 60 5.17 6.35 -1.22
N GLY A 61 6.18 6.72 -2.00
CA GLY A 61 6.29 8.02 -2.66
C GLY A 61 5.51 8.16 -3.96
N GLY A 62 4.77 7.13 -4.40
CA GLY A 62 3.96 7.14 -5.62
C GLY A 62 4.77 7.10 -6.92
N GLY A 63 6.07 6.83 -6.87
CA GLY A 63 6.96 6.74 -8.03
C GLY A 63 7.02 5.36 -8.69
N ILE A 64 6.14 4.44 -8.31
CA ILE A 64 6.08 3.10 -8.91
C ILE A 64 5.46 3.17 -10.31
N SER A 65 6.08 2.52 -11.31
CA SER A 65 5.50 2.39 -12.64
C SER A 65 4.25 1.52 -12.66
N LYS A 66 3.43 1.61 -13.71
CA LYS A 66 2.26 0.75 -13.89
C LYS A 66 2.67 -0.71 -14.02
N GLU A 67 3.72 -0.99 -14.80
CA GLU A 67 4.27 -2.32 -14.99
C GLU A 67 4.74 -2.90 -13.66
N ASP A 68 5.53 -2.15 -12.91
CA ASP A 68 6.01 -2.58 -11.60
C ASP A 68 4.86 -2.81 -10.61
N PHE A 69 3.90 -1.89 -10.57
CA PHE A 69 2.73 -2.02 -9.70
C PHE A 69 1.88 -3.26 -10.01
N LEU A 70 1.75 -3.66 -11.27
CA LEU A 70 0.98 -4.83 -11.69
C LEU A 70 1.83 -6.11 -11.75
N SER A 71 3.15 -6.02 -11.56
CA SER A 71 4.07 -7.15 -11.64
C SER A 71 3.95 -8.11 -10.45
N ASP A 72 4.54 -9.30 -10.64
CA ASP A 72 4.75 -10.29 -9.58
C ASP A 72 6.13 -10.13 -8.91
N HIS A 73 6.72 -8.91 -8.94
CA HIS A 73 7.99 -8.65 -8.28
C HIS A 73 7.89 -9.01 -6.79
N PRO A 74 8.86 -9.71 -6.19
CA PRO A 74 8.77 -10.25 -4.82
C PRO A 74 8.40 -9.18 -3.78
N ILE A 75 9.03 -8.00 -3.83
CA ILE A 75 8.76 -6.92 -2.86
C ILE A 75 7.33 -6.36 -3.06
N VAL A 76 6.89 -6.20 -4.30
CA VAL A 76 5.52 -5.74 -4.61
C VAL A 76 4.48 -6.76 -4.15
N THR A 77 4.75 -8.04 -4.38
CA THR A 77 3.90 -9.16 -3.92
C THR A 77 3.80 -9.17 -2.40
N LEU A 78 4.92 -9.03 -1.69
CA LEU A 78 4.95 -8.98 -0.23
C LEU A 78 4.16 -7.77 0.31
N SER A 79 4.37 -6.58 -0.26
CA SER A 79 3.70 -5.35 0.17
C SER A 79 2.18 -5.39 0.02
N ARG A 80 1.67 -6.10 -1.00
CA ARG A 80 0.23 -6.30 -1.21
C ARG A 80 -0.35 -7.35 -0.29
N SER A 81 0.46 -8.33 0.12
CA SER A 81 -0.03 -9.53 0.80
C SER A 81 -0.07 -9.40 2.31
N VAL A 82 0.87 -8.67 2.91
CA VAL A 82 1.00 -8.55 4.36
C VAL A 82 0.64 -7.13 4.80
N ASP A 83 -0.55 -6.96 5.39
CA ASP A 83 -0.99 -5.69 6.00
C ASP A 83 -0.81 -5.78 7.52
N ALA A 84 -0.04 -4.87 8.10
CA ALA A 84 0.20 -4.82 9.54
C ALA A 84 -1.07 -4.58 10.37
N ARG A 85 -2.10 -3.99 9.79
CA ARG A 85 -3.40 -3.75 10.45
C ARG A 85 -4.24 -5.02 10.49
N GLU A 86 -4.18 -5.86 9.44
CA GLU A 86 -4.90 -7.13 9.37
C GLU A 86 -4.15 -8.26 10.10
N SER A 87 -2.83 -8.25 10.06
CA SER A 87 -1.97 -9.32 10.57
C SER A 87 -0.68 -8.78 11.21
N PRO A 88 -0.75 -8.08 12.36
CA PRO A 88 0.40 -7.43 13.00
C PRO A 88 1.51 -8.43 13.40
N SER A 89 1.16 -9.64 13.80
CA SER A 89 2.14 -10.67 14.14
C SER A 89 2.95 -11.15 12.93
N THR A 90 2.29 -11.33 11.79
CA THR A 90 2.95 -11.70 10.53
C THR A 90 3.83 -10.56 10.02
N ALA A 91 3.36 -9.32 10.05
CA ALA A 91 4.14 -8.16 9.66
C ALA A 91 5.40 -8.01 10.54
N LEU A 92 5.29 -8.20 11.85
CA LEU A 92 6.43 -8.19 12.77
C LEU A 92 7.41 -9.33 12.48
N TRP A 93 6.90 -10.53 12.16
CA TRP A 93 7.74 -11.65 11.79
C TRP A 93 8.50 -11.37 10.49
N VAL A 94 7.84 -10.80 9.46
CA VAL A 94 8.47 -10.38 8.21
C VAL A 94 9.59 -9.36 8.48
N ALA A 95 9.32 -8.31 9.25
CA ALA A 95 10.30 -7.30 9.60
C ALA A 95 11.53 -7.90 10.30
N LYS A 96 11.31 -8.82 11.25
CA LYS A 96 12.39 -9.54 11.95
C LYS A 96 13.17 -10.50 11.02
N SER A 97 12.52 -11.07 10.01
CA SER A 97 13.17 -11.95 9.03
C SER A 97 14.09 -11.15 8.11
N ILE A 98 13.60 -10.02 7.59
CA ILE A 98 14.41 -9.08 6.80
C ILE A 98 15.63 -8.59 7.60
N SER A 99 15.44 -8.21 8.86
CA SER A 99 16.55 -7.75 9.72
C SER A 99 17.60 -8.82 10.02
N LYS A 100 17.30 -10.09 9.75
CA LYS A 100 18.23 -11.23 9.87
C LYS A 100 18.83 -11.64 8.53
N GLY A 101 18.59 -10.92 7.46
CA GLY A 101 19.08 -11.22 6.13
C GLY A 101 18.33 -12.34 5.40
N VAL A 102 17.10 -12.70 5.87
CA VAL A 102 16.24 -13.64 5.12
C VAL A 102 15.75 -12.94 3.86
N THR A 103 15.89 -13.59 2.71
CA THR A 103 15.48 -13.02 1.43
C THR A 103 13.96 -12.88 1.30
N ILE A 104 13.51 -11.98 0.43
CA ILE A 104 12.07 -11.77 0.21
C ILE A 104 11.42 -13.03 -0.37
N GLU A 105 12.13 -13.75 -1.26
CA GLU A 105 11.68 -15.02 -1.82
C GLU A 105 11.48 -16.10 -0.76
N GLU A 106 12.40 -16.22 0.19
CA GLU A 106 12.26 -17.16 1.32
C GLU A 106 11.08 -16.77 2.21
N ILE A 107 10.86 -15.46 2.43
CA ILE A 107 9.71 -14.95 3.19
C ILE A 107 8.40 -15.31 2.47
N LEU A 108 8.31 -15.10 1.16
CA LEU A 108 7.13 -15.41 0.36
C LEU A 108 6.82 -16.92 0.35
N ASN A 109 7.85 -17.77 0.37
CA ASN A 109 7.72 -19.22 0.43
C ASN A 109 7.32 -19.75 1.82
N ASN A 110 7.26 -18.88 2.85
CA ASN A 110 6.78 -19.29 4.15
C ASN A 110 5.27 -19.63 4.09
N PRO A 111 4.81 -20.79 4.60
CA PRO A 111 3.40 -21.22 4.49
C PRO A 111 2.38 -20.24 5.08
N ILE A 112 2.77 -19.43 6.06
CA ILE A 112 1.89 -18.41 6.64
C ILE A 112 1.75 -17.24 5.66
N VAL A 113 2.87 -16.77 5.08
CA VAL A 113 2.87 -15.65 4.12
C VAL A 113 2.20 -16.08 2.81
N ASP A 114 2.51 -17.28 2.31
CA ASP A 114 1.89 -17.82 1.09
C ASP A 114 0.36 -17.82 1.15
N LYS A 115 -0.25 -18.13 2.30
CA LYS A 115 -1.71 -18.02 2.47
C LYS A 115 -2.24 -16.60 2.23
N PHE A 116 -1.50 -15.58 2.67
CA PHE A 116 -1.88 -14.19 2.38
C PHE A 116 -1.68 -13.85 0.91
N VAL A 117 -0.59 -14.33 0.30
CA VAL A 117 -0.34 -14.17 -1.15
C VAL A 117 -1.47 -14.77 -1.96
N GLN A 118 -1.87 -16.01 -1.68
CA GLN A 118 -2.98 -16.69 -2.38
C GLN A 118 -4.31 -15.96 -2.18
N LYS A 119 -4.61 -15.54 -0.95
CA LYS A 119 -5.80 -14.73 -0.65
C LYS A 119 -5.83 -13.45 -1.48
N LYS A 120 -4.72 -12.68 -1.50
CA LYS A 120 -4.63 -11.40 -2.23
C LYS A 120 -4.65 -11.60 -3.74
N SER A 121 -4.06 -12.68 -4.25
CA SER A 121 -4.17 -13.06 -5.67
C SER A 121 -5.63 -13.32 -6.07
N HIS A 122 -6.39 -14.03 -5.24
CA HIS A 122 -7.82 -14.27 -5.50
C HIS A 122 -8.63 -12.97 -5.44
N GLU A 123 -8.42 -12.14 -4.42
CA GLU A 123 -9.05 -10.81 -4.31
C GLU A 123 -8.73 -9.93 -5.53
N SER A 124 -7.47 -9.95 -6.00
CA SER A 124 -7.04 -9.22 -7.20
C SER A 124 -7.81 -9.64 -8.44
N LYS A 125 -7.98 -10.94 -8.69
CA LYS A 125 -8.76 -11.45 -9.82
C LYS A 125 -10.22 -10.99 -9.77
N THR A 126 -10.81 -11.00 -8.58
CA THR A 126 -12.17 -10.48 -8.37
C THR A 126 -12.27 -8.99 -8.69
N ILE A 127 -11.30 -8.19 -8.22
CA ILE A 127 -11.22 -6.76 -8.50
C ILE A 127 -11.09 -6.52 -10.00
N ASP A 128 -10.19 -7.23 -10.69
CA ASP A 128 -10.01 -7.10 -12.14
C ASP A 128 -11.28 -7.47 -12.92
N HIS A 129 -11.98 -8.51 -12.50
CA HIS A 129 -13.27 -8.87 -13.09
C HIS A 129 -14.31 -7.75 -12.93
N ILE A 130 -14.40 -7.15 -11.74
CA ILE A 130 -15.31 -6.01 -11.49
C ILE A 130 -14.92 -4.80 -12.34
N ILE A 131 -13.63 -4.43 -12.37
CA ILE A 131 -13.15 -3.35 -13.22
C ILE A 131 -13.55 -3.60 -14.67
N ASN A 132 -13.19 -4.75 -15.23
CA ASN A 132 -13.46 -5.08 -16.62
C ASN A 132 -14.96 -5.09 -16.97
N SER A 133 -15.82 -5.44 -16.02
CA SER A 133 -17.28 -5.52 -16.25
C SER A 133 -18.01 -4.19 -16.06
N THR A 134 -17.44 -3.26 -15.29
CA THR A 134 -18.13 -2.02 -14.92
C THR A 134 -17.44 -0.73 -15.40
N LEU A 135 -16.20 -0.82 -15.87
CA LEU A 135 -15.44 0.32 -16.35
C LEU A 135 -16.15 1.04 -17.50
N ARG A 136 -16.31 2.34 -17.35
CA ARG A 136 -16.70 3.28 -18.40
C ARG A 136 -15.70 4.41 -18.45
N ILE A 137 -15.42 4.90 -19.64
CA ILE A 137 -14.54 6.06 -19.86
C ILE A 137 -15.37 7.15 -20.51
N GLU A 138 -15.47 8.29 -19.84
CA GLU A 138 -16.20 9.47 -20.32
C GLU A 138 -15.28 10.68 -20.20
N ASN A 139 -14.96 11.31 -21.35
CA ASN A 139 -14.10 12.51 -21.40
C ASN A 139 -12.81 12.39 -20.58
N ARG A 140 -12.09 11.27 -20.72
CA ARG A 140 -10.85 10.93 -19.99
C ARG A 140 -11.03 10.72 -18.48
N LEU A 141 -12.26 10.48 -18.02
CA LEU A 141 -12.61 10.09 -16.68
C LEU A 141 -13.01 8.61 -16.66
N ALA A 142 -12.29 7.80 -15.91
CA ALA A 142 -12.66 6.40 -15.67
C ALA A 142 -13.71 6.34 -14.55
N ILE A 143 -14.81 5.63 -14.78
CA ILE A 143 -15.86 5.40 -13.81
C ILE A 143 -15.99 3.90 -13.60
N VAL A 144 -15.83 3.43 -12.36
CA VAL A 144 -15.89 2.01 -11.99
C VAL A 144 -16.84 1.82 -10.82
N ARG A 145 -17.66 0.77 -10.89
CA ARG A 145 -18.69 0.47 -9.88
C ARG A 145 -18.32 -0.78 -9.09
N PHE A 146 -18.16 -0.59 -7.79
CA PHE A 146 -17.97 -1.64 -6.77
C PHE A 146 -19.15 -1.72 -5.80
N ASP A 147 -20.21 -0.94 -6.04
CA ASP A 147 -21.40 -0.94 -5.21
C ASP A 147 -22.09 -2.31 -5.21
N GLY A 148 -22.54 -2.75 -4.06
CA GLY A 148 -23.17 -4.06 -3.87
C GLY A 148 -22.23 -5.29 -3.94
N THR A 149 -20.94 -5.10 -4.27
CA THR A 149 -20.01 -6.25 -4.41
C THR A 149 -19.35 -6.66 -3.08
N GLY A 150 -19.38 -5.80 -2.07
CA GLY A 150 -18.62 -5.99 -0.82
C GLY A 150 -17.09 -5.85 -0.98
N THR A 151 -16.62 -5.53 -2.18
CA THR A 151 -15.20 -5.40 -2.53
C THR A 151 -14.80 -3.92 -2.63
N ARG A 152 -13.54 -3.62 -2.37
CA ARG A 152 -12.96 -2.27 -2.52
C ARG A 152 -11.62 -2.33 -3.23
N THR A 153 -11.27 -1.24 -3.91
CA THR A 153 -9.94 -1.04 -4.49
C THR A 153 -9.53 0.42 -4.38
N GLY A 154 -8.24 0.69 -4.53
CA GLY A 154 -7.72 2.05 -4.64
C GLY A 154 -7.75 2.55 -6.08
N GLY A 155 -7.78 3.89 -6.25
CA GLY A 155 -7.79 4.55 -7.55
C GLY A 155 -6.56 4.21 -8.39
N TYR A 156 -5.41 4.04 -7.77
CA TYR A 156 -4.16 3.70 -8.47
C TYR A 156 -4.27 2.42 -9.31
N ARG A 157 -4.97 1.39 -8.80
CA ARG A 157 -5.20 0.17 -9.58
C ARG A 157 -6.02 0.42 -10.85
N ILE A 158 -7.02 1.29 -10.75
CA ILE A 158 -7.87 1.64 -11.90
C ILE A 158 -7.06 2.47 -12.90
N THR A 159 -6.38 3.54 -12.45
CA THR A 159 -5.55 4.36 -13.32
C THR A 159 -4.42 3.57 -13.98
N ALA A 160 -3.81 2.62 -13.25
CA ALA A 160 -2.84 1.69 -13.82
C ALA A 160 -3.45 0.80 -14.91
N SER A 161 -4.70 0.34 -14.74
CA SER A 161 -5.39 -0.53 -15.71
C SER A 161 -5.80 0.21 -16.99
N VAL A 162 -6.23 1.48 -16.89
CA VAL A 162 -6.69 2.27 -18.05
C VAL A 162 -5.58 3.04 -18.76
N GLY A 163 -4.43 3.20 -18.11
CA GLY A 163 -3.28 3.89 -18.68
C GLY A 163 -3.56 5.35 -19.04
N ASP A 164 -2.97 5.81 -20.12
CA ASP A 164 -3.07 7.20 -20.59
C ASP A 164 -4.44 7.56 -21.20
N SER A 165 -5.38 6.63 -21.17
CA SER A 165 -6.76 6.87 -21.62
C SER A 165 -7.55 7.79 -20.70
N CYS A 166 -7.12 7.94 -19.43
CA CYS A 166 -7.81 8.73 -18.42
C CYS A 166 -6.83 9.59 -17.62
N ASP A 167 -7.32 10.75 -17.17
CA ASP A 167 -6.59 11.66 -16.29
C ASP A 167 -6.98 11.45 -14.80
N ALA A 168 -8.17 10.89 -14.58
CA ALA A 168 -8.71 10.67 -13.23
C ALA A 168 -9.66 9.47 -13.20
N CYS A 169 -10.02 9.01 -12.00
CA CYS A 169 -11.06 8.00 -11.85
C CYS A 169 -12.03 8.31 -10.71
N ILE A 170 -13.28 7.85 -10.89
CA ILE A 170 -14.31 7.80 -9.86
C ILE A 170 -14.59 6.33 -9.56
N ILE A 171 -14.54 5.98 -8.27
CA ILE A 171 -14.93 4.67 -7.77
C ILE A 171 -16.23 4.83 -7.00
N ILE A 172 -17.30 4.19 -7.45
CA ILE A 172 -18.56 4.10 -6.74
C ILE A 172 -18.52 2.83 -5.89
N HIS A 173 -18.74 2.93 -4.60
CA HIS A 173 -18.61 1.84 -3.63
C HIS A 173 -19.69 1.90 -2.56
N GLY A 174 -19.78 0.84 -1.76
CA GLY A 174 -20.79 0.72 -0.70
C GLY A 174 -22.04 -0.01 -1.17
N ASP A 175 -23.16 0.25 -0.49
CA ASP A 175 -24.46 -0.33 -0.79
C ASP A 175 -25.53 0.72 -0.50
N GLU A 176 -26.63 0.74 -1.25
CA GLU A 176 -27.73 1.72 -1.06
C GLU A 176 -28.27 1.74 0.36
N LYS A 177 -28.29 0.60 1.03
CA LYS A 177 -28.81 0.44 2.38
C LYS A 177 -27.73 0.34 3.47
N GLY A 178 -26.45 0.26 3.05
CA GLY A 178 -25.38 -0.18 3.91
C GLY A 178 -25.56 -1.65 4.33
N SER A 179 -24.59 -2.24 5.04
CA SER A 179 -24.82 -3.55 5.64
C SER A 179 -25.40 -3.42 7.04
N VAL A 180 -26.31 -4.32 7.41
CA VAL A 180 -26.87 -4.42 8.78
C VAL A 180 -25.77 -4.57 9.83
N SER A 181 -24.62 -5.14 9.46
CA SER A 181 -23.44 -5.28 10.32
C SER A 181 -22.56 -4.03 10.40
N GLY A 182 -22.85 -2.96 9.64
CA GLY A 182 -22.03 -1.76 9.53
C GLY A 182 -20.68 -1.96 8.82
N LYS A 183 -20.41 -3.16 8.28
CA LYS A 183 -19.16 -3.48 7.57
C LYS A 183 -19.11 -2.91 6.16
N ILE A 184 -20.27 -2.75 5.52
CA ILE A 184 -20.39 -2.12 4.21
C ILE A 184 -20.98 -0.72 4.43
N PRO A 185 -20.30 0.36 4.06
CA PRO A 185 -20.81 1.71 4.23
C PRO A 185 -21.98 1.96 3.28
N PRO A 186 -22.77 3.00 3.52
CA PRO A 186 -23.74 3.48 2.54
C PRO A 186 -23.05 3.83 1.22
N LEU A 187 -23.85 3.92 0.16
CA LEU A 187 -23.37 4.27 -1.18
C LEU A 187 -22.56 5.56 -1.14
N GLY A 188 -21.39 5.53 -1.74
CA GLY A 188 -20.48 6.65 -1.79
C GLY A 188 -19.59 6.59 -3.03
N ALA A 189 -18.87 7.68 -3.27
CA ALA A 189 -17.89 7.76 -4.34
C ALA A 189 -16.56 8.31 -3.84
N SER A 190 -15.46 7.79 -4.36
CA SER A 190 -14.11 8.31 -4.17
C SER A 190 -13.57 8.80 -5.51
N PHE A 191 -12.93 9.96 -5.50
CA PHE A 191 -12.29 10.57 -6.66
C PHE A 191 -10.76 10.49 -6.49
N TYR A 192 -10.04 10.14 -7.57
CA TYR A 192 -8.59 9.98 -7.60
C TYR A 192 -7.98 10.62 -8.84
#